data_84c01e8fcf11c4a56fb2acb772d5bbc3
#
_entry.id   84c01e8fcf11c4a56fb2acb772d5bbc3
#
_cell.length_a   1.000
_cell.length_b   1.000
_cell.length_c   1.000
_cell.angle_alpha   90.00
_cell.angle_beta   90.00
_cell.angle_gamma   90.00
#
_symmetry.space_group_name_H-M   'P 1'
#
loop_
_entity.id
_entity.type
_entity.pdbx_description
1 polymer ?
#
loop_
_entity_poly.entity_id
_entity_poly.type
_entity_poly.pdbx_seq_one_letter_code
_entity_poly.pdbx_strand_id
1 'polypeptide(L)'
;MRQCVDALRSPAWTYDYMRRVPYRYQAVPEADFPAESLVDFIAAQMKPEFDWRDAEWSCQEWGDLGPVALKGVASAKDAVRAVETGFKTVWVSNHGGRQLEDSVATFDVLPEVRASVGDDIEVVLDGGVRRGLDIVKALARGADSVAIGRAYLFGLAAGGFDGVDKALQILSRDVYLAMGLLGCRTVSELRQRAPDLLVESKRRK
;
A
#
# COMPACT_ATOMS: atom_id res chain seq x y z
N MET A 1 -29.78 -4.65 -7.69
CA MET A 1 -30.85 -3.79 -7.13
C MET A 1 -30.30 -2.70 -6.19
N ARG A 2 -29.48 -2.97 -5.16
CA ARG A 2 -28.89 -1.95 -4.26
C ARG A 2 -28.08 -0.88 -5.01
N GLN A 3 -27.24 -1.26 -5.95
CA GLN A 3 -26.40 -0.34 -6.75
C GLN A 3 -27.20 0.65 -7.60
N CYS A 4 -28.35 0.21 -8.13
CA CYS A 4 -29.24 1.11 -8.90
C CYS A 4 -29.91 2.15 -8.00
N VAL A 5 -30.27 1.78 -6.76
CA VAL A 5 -30.86 2.70 -5.78
C VAL A 5 -29.82 3.73 -5.32
N ASP A 6 -28.57 3.31 -5.13
CA ASP A 6 -27.49 4.21 -4.74
C ASP A 6 -27.13 5.19 -5.86
N ALA A 7 -27.14 4.74 -7.12
CA ALA A 7 -26.99 5.62 -8.28
C ALA A 7 -28.08 6.70 -8.36
N LEU A 8 -29.34 6.34 -8.11
CA LEU A 8 -30.46 7.29 -8.10
C LEU A 8 -30.34 8.31 -6.95
N ARG A 9 -29.70 7.95 -5.84
CA ARG A 9 -29.45 8.84 -4.70
C ARG A 9 -28.29 9.81 -4.93
N SER A 10 -27.48 9.59 -5.97
CA SER A 10 -26.30 10.39 -6.30
C SER A 10 -26.35 10.85 -7.76
N PRO A 11 -27.28 11.72 -8.14
CA PRO A 11 -27.53 12.07 -9.53
C PRO A 11 -26.32 12.72 -10.22
N ALA A 12 -25.53 13.52 -9.52
CA ALA A 12 -24.29 14.11 -10.05
C ALA A 12 -23.26 13.02 -10.41
N TRP A 13 -23.06 12.05 -9.52
CA TRP A 13 -22.17 10.92 -9.78
C TRP A 13 -22.66 10.06 -10.94
N THR A 14 -23.97 9.78 -11.00
CA THR A 14 -24.60 8.99 -12.08
C THR A 14 -24.44 9.70 -13.42
N TYR A 15 -24.66 11.01 -13.46
CA TYR A 15 -24.46 11.81 -14.65
C TYR A 15 -23.01 11.80 -15.12
N ASP A 16 -22.06 11.98 -14.23
CA ASP A 16 -20.63 11.91 -14.52
C ASP A 16 -20.22 10.51 -15.02
N TYR A 17 -20.71 9.46 -14.37
CA TYR A 17 -20.47 8.09 -14.78
C TYR A 17 -20.98 7.80 -16.19
N MET A 18 -22.19 8.24 -16.52
CA MET A 18 -22.81 8.03 -17.85
C MET A 18 -22.11 8.82 -18.97
N ARG A 19 -21.46 9.93 -18.64
CA ARG A 19 -20.71 10.75 -19.63
C ARG A 19 -19.25 10.34 -19.77
N ARG A 20 -18.73 9.51 -18.89
CA ARG A 20 -17.32 9.07 -18.98
C ARG A 20 -17.14 8.16 -20.18
N VAL A 21 -16.11 8.48 -20.95
CA VAL A 21 -15.58 7.54 -21.94
C VAL A 21 -15.09 6.31 -21.17
N PRO A 22 -15.45 5.09 -21.59
CA PRO A 22 -14.93 3.88 -20.95
C PRO A 22 -13.40 3.93 -20.86
N TYR A 23 -12.86 3.56 -19.69
CA TYR A 23 -11.42 3.49 -19.51
C TYR A 23 -10.85 2.50 -20.55
N ARG A 24 -9.89 2.97 -21.33
CA ARG A 24 -9.10 2.13 -22.22
C ARG A 24 -7.70 2.03 -21.67
N TYR A 25 -7.14 0.84 -21.69
CA TYR A 25 -5.72 0.66 -21.40
C TYR A 25 -4.94 1.15 -22.61
N GLN A 26 -4.32 2.32 -22.51
CA GLN A 26 -3.55 2.90 -23.61
C GLN A 26 -2.31 2.06 -24.01
N ALA A 27 -1.80 1.25 -23.05
CA ALA A 27 -0.65 0.38 -23.28
C ALA A 27 -0.98 -0.94 -23.98
N VAL A 28 -2.27 -1.26 -24.20
CA VAL A 28 -2.70 -2.49 -24.85
C VAL A 28 -3.32 -2.13 -26.20
N PRO A 29 -2.78 -2.62 -27.33
CA PRO A 29 -3.38 -2.41 -28.65
C PRO A 29 -4.84 -2.88 -28.65
N GLU A 30 -5.72 -2.13 -29.31
CA GLU A 30 -7.16 -2.43 -29.38
C GLU A 30 -7.44 -3.82 -29.98
N ALA A 31 -6.55 -4.31 -30.84
CA ALA A 31 -6.62 -5.64 -31.46
C ALA A 31 -6.37 -6.80 -30.48
N ASP A 32 -5.68 -6.54 -29.35
CA ASP A 32 -5.30 -7.57 -28.40
C ASP A 32 -6.24 -7.58 -27.17
N PHE A 33 -7.25 -6.71 -27.16
CA PHE A 33 -8.21 -6.62 -26.05
C PHE A 33 -9.40 -7.54 -26.32
N PRO A 34 -9.49 -8.71 -25.66
CA PRO A 34 -10.68 -9.55 -25.77
C PRO A 34 -11.87 -8.79 -25.17
N ALA A 35 -12.96 -8.71 -25.92
CA ALA A 35 -14.09 -7.82 -25.68
C ALA A 35 -14.92 -8.11 -24.41
N GLU A 36 -14.57 -9.11 -23.59
CA GLU A 36 -15.49 -9.61 -22.59
C GLU A 36 -15.37 -8.97 -21.21
N SER A 37 -14.17 -8.68 -20.71
CA SER A 37 -14.00 -7.79 -19.53
C SER A 37 -12.53 -7.40 -19.29
N LEU A 38 -12.33 -6.19 -18.73
CA LEU A 38 -11.04 -5.73 -18.23
C LEU A 38 -10.47 -6.66 -17.14
N VAL A 39 -11.35 -7.24 -16.33
CA VAL A 39 -10.96 -8.14 -15.23
C VAL A 39 -10.37 -9.43 -15.77
N ASP A 40 -11.00 -10.03 -16.80
CA ASP A 40 -10.53 -11.27 -17.43
C ASP A 40 -9.21 -11.03 -18.17
N PHE A 41 -9.07 -9.88 -18.81
CA PHE A 41 -7.80 -9.49 -19.44
C PHE A 41 -6.68 -9.37 -18.39
N ILE A 42 -6.90 -8.66 -17.29
CA ILE A 42 -5.91 -8.52 -16.20
C ILE A 42 -5.59 -9.88 -15.60
N ALA A 43 -6.60 -10.74 -15.37
CA ALA A 43 -6.40 -12.07 -14.83
C ALA A 43 -5.54 -12.95 -15.77
N ALA A 44 -5.74 -12.84 -17.08
CA ALA A 44 -4.96 -13.55 -18.07
C ALA A 44 -3.47 -13.08 -18.16
N GLN A 45 -3.19 -11.84 -17.73
CA GLN A 45 -1.81 -11.32 -17.65
C GLN A 45 -1.08 -11.75 -16.36
N MET A 46 -1.79 -12.26 -15.37
CA MET A 46 -1.16 -12.75 -14.15
C MET A 46 -0.43 -14.05 -14.42
N LYS A 47 0.86 -14.11 -14.08
CA LYS A 47 1.68 -15.30 -14.14
C LYS A 47 1.70 -15.96 -12.76
N PRO A 48 0.90 -17.05 -12.54
CA PRO A 48 0.86 -17.72 -11.23
C PRO A 48 2.19 -18.38 -10.85
N GLU A 49 3.00 -18.72 -11.85
CA GLU A 49 4.30 -19.37 -11.70
C GLU A 49 5.45 -18.39 -11.42
N PHE A 50 5.16 -17.09 -11.20
CA PHE A 50 6.19 -16.09 -10.87
C PHE A 50 6.97 -16.53 -9.63
N ASP A 51 8.28 -16.75 -9.80
CA ASP A 51 9.16 -17.25 -8.75
C ASP A 51 10.36 -16.29 -8.50
N TRP A 52 11.27 -16.69 -7.62
CA TRP A 52 12.43 -15.90 -7.28
C TRP A 52 13.43 -15.72 -8.42
N ARG A 53 13.42 -16.59 -9.43
CA ARG A 53 14.25 -16.42 -10.64
C ARG A 53 13.68 -15.30 -11.51
N ASP A 54 12.35 -15.19 -11.60
CA ASP A 54 11.70 -14.06 -12.26
C ASP A 54 11.96 -12.76 -11.53
N ALA A 55 12.00 -12.78 -10.20
CA ALA A 55 12.33 -11.62 -9.37
C ALA A 55 13.79 -11.17 -9.60
N GLU A 56 14.75 -12.10 -9.65
CA GLU A 56 16.15 -11.84 -9.96
C GLU A 56 16.29 -11.29 -11.38
N TRP A 57 15.67 -11.91 -12.36
CA TRP A 57 15.63 -11.42 -13.73
C TRP A 57 15.09 -9.98 -13.79
N SER A 58 14.03 -9.67 -13.06
CA SER A 58 13.46 -8.32 -13.02
C SER A 58 14.46 -7.28 -12.50
N CYS A 59 15.27 -7.61 -11.47
CA CYS A 59 16.32 -6.74 -10.98
C CYS A 59 17.44 -6.55 -12.01
N GLN A 60 17.85 -7.62 -12.68
CA GLN A 60 18.90 -7.60 -13.71
C GLN A 60 18.49 -6.78 -14.92
N GLU A 61 17.26 -6.99 -15.42
CA GLU A 61 16.70 -6.29 -16.57
C GLU A 61 16.51 -4.80 -16.30
N TRP A 62 16.09 -4.44 -15.07
CA TRP A 62 15.97 -3.05 -14.66
C TRP A 62 17.32 -2.34 -14.55
N GLY A 63 18.37 -3.08 -14.13
CA GLY A 63 19.76 -2.62 -14.10
C GLY A 63 19.94 -1.29 -13.37
N ASP A 64 20.61 -0.35 -14.03
CA ASP A 64 20.97 0.96 -13.47
C ASP A 64 19.85 2.03 -13.62
N LEU A 65 18.66 1.67 -14.05
CA LEU A 65 17.55 2.63 -14.20
C LEU A 65 17.07 3.20 -12.85
N GLY A 66 17.33 2.51 -11.75
CA GLY A 66 16.99 2.98 -10.43
C GLY A 66 16.73 1.84 -9.43
N PRO A 67 16.37 2.17 -8.18
CA PRO A 67 16.05 1.16 -7.17
C PRO A 67 14.77 0.39 -7.52
N VAL A 68 14.77 -0.91 -7.25
CA VAL A 68 13.61 -1.78 -7.43
C VAL A 68 13.07 -2.19 -6.07
N ALA A 69 11.74 -2.17 -5.94
CA ALA A 69 11.04 -2.58 -4.74
C ALA A 69 10.32 -3.92 -4.94
N LEU A 70 10.48 -4.85 -4.01
CA LEU A 70 9.64 -6.05 -3.95
C LEU A 70 8.43 -5.80 -3.06
N LYS A 71 7.24 -5.82 -3.65
CA LYS A 71 5.97 -5.62 -2.94
C LYS A 71 5.28 -6.96 -2.64
N GLY A 72 4.61 -7.02 -1.49
CA GLY A 72 3.89 -8.23 -1.07
C GLY A 72 4.66 -9.06 -0.04
N VAL A 73 5.75 -8.51 0.48
CA VAL A 73 6.56 -9.19 1.50
C VAL A 73 5.78 -9.28 2.81
N ALA A 74 5.64 -10.51 3.33
CA ALA A 74 4.87 -10.81 4.54
C ALA A 74 5.65 -11.67 5.56
N SER A 75 6.97 -11.86 5.35
CA SER A 75 7.84 -12.58 6.29
C SER A 75 9.26 -12.03 6.28
N ALA A 76 9.98 -12.17 7.39
CA ALA A 76 11.39 -11.82 7.50
C ALA A 76 12.26 -12.63 6.52
N LYS A 77 11.91 -13.91 6.32
CA LYS A 77 12.64 -14.79 5.40
C LYS A 77 12.59 -14.26 3.95
N ASP A 78 11.41 -13.85 3.49
CA ASP A 78 11.25 -13.30 2.15
C ASP A 78 11.88 -11.91 2.03
N ALA A 79 11.88 -11.13 3.11
CA ALA A 79 12.55 -9.84 3.15
C ALA A 79 14.08 -9.99 2.96
N VAL A 80 14.72 -10.91 3.69
CA VAL A 80 16.16 -11.20 3.52
C VAL A 80 16.43 -11.66 2.10
N ARG A 81 15.63 -12.59 1.58
CA ARG A 81 15.79 -13.10 0.22
C ARG A 81 15.62 -12.01 -0.84
N ALA A 82 14.70 -11.08 -0.64
CA ALA A 82 14.54 -9.93 -1.53
C ALA A 82 15.83 -9.09 -1.62
N VAL A 83 16.44 -8.82 -0.47
CA VAL A 83 17.71 -8.07 -0.40
C VAL A 83 18.83 -8.83 -1.10
N GLU A 84 18.98 -10.14 -0.84
CA GLU A 84 19.95 -11.02 -1.49
C GLU A 84 19.76 -11.07 -3.02
N THR A 85 18.51 -10.99 -3.49
CA THR A 85 18.16 -10.95 -4.92
C THR A 85 18.51 -9.61 -5.58
N GLY A 86 18.70 -8.54 -4.80
CA GLY A 86 19.13 -7.23 -5.32
C GLY A 86 18.12 -6.10 -5.15
N PHE A 87 16.95 -6.38 -4.56
CA PHE A 87 15.97 -5.34 -4.24
C PHE A 87 16.52 -4.35 -3.22
N LYS A 88 16.25 -3.07 -3.42
CA LYS A 88 16.69 -1.98 -2.54
C LYS A 88 15.58 -1.52 -1.58
N THR A 89 14.35 -1.92 -1.85
CA THR A 89 13.18 -1.59 -1.05
C THR A 89 12.36 -2.85 -0.81
N VAL A 90 12.06 -3.12 0.45
CA VAL A 90 11.13 -4.17 0.87
C VAL A 90 9.79 -3.54 1.20
N TRP A 91 8.75 -3.93 0.47
CA TRP A 91 7.41 -3.39 0.67
C TRP A 91 6.51 -4.40 1.37
N VAL A 92 6.35 -4.22 2.68
CA VAL A 92 5.49 -5.05 3.53
C VAL A 92 4.02 -4.78 3.18
N SER A 93 3.38 -5.76 2.56
CA SER A 93 2.04 -5.58 1.98
C SER A 93 1.29 -6.90 1.89
N ASN A 94 0.02 -6.89 2.26
CA ASN A 94 -0.94 -7.95 1.98
C ASN A 94 -2.01 -7.50 0.97
N HIS A 95 -1.71 -6.47 0.17
CA HIS A 95 -2.64 -5.84 -0.78
C HIS A 95 -3.92 -5.31 -0.11
N GLY A 96 -3.85 -4.98 1.18
CA GLY A 96 -5.00 -4.55 1.97
C GLY A 96 -6.02 -5.67 2.25
N GLY A 97 -5.54 -6.93 2.28
CA GLY A 97 -6.37 -8.13 2.51
C GLY A 97 -7.25 -8.50 1.32
N ARG A 98 -6.87 -8.11 0.08
CA ARG A 98 -7.72 -8.30 -1.12
C ARG A 98 -7.35 -9.51 -1.97
N GLN A 99 -6.14 -10.05 -1.80
CA GLN A 99 -5.65 -11.16 -2.63
C GLN A 99 -5.82 -12.51 -1.92
N LEU A 100 -5.40 -12.59 -0.67
CA LEU A 100 -5.46 -13.81 0.12
C LEU A 100 -6.19 -13.52 1.43
N GLU A 101 -7.27 -14.25 1.69
CA GLU A 101 -7.96 -14.22 2.97
C GLU A 101 -7.03 -14.77 4.08
N ASP A 102 -7.24 -14.33 5.30
CA ASP A 102 -6.46 -14.72 6.48
C ASP A 102 -4.95 -14.45 6.38
N SER A 103 -4.52 -13.63 5.42
CA SER A 103 -3.14 -13.18 5.37
C SER A 103 -2.79 -12.36 6.62
N VAL A 104 -1.53 -12.47 7.07
CA VAL A 104 -1.04 -11.74 8.25
C VAL A 104 -1.22 -10.23 8.09
N ALA A 105 -1.51 -9.57 9.21
CA ALA A 105 -1.56 -8.11 9.22
C ALA A 105 -0.14 -7.54 9.03
N THR A 106 0.02 -6.65 8.06
CA THR A 106 1.32 -6.07 7.69
C THR A 106 2.00 -5.34 8.85
N PHE A 107 1.20 -4.70 9.70
CA PHE A 107 1.67 -4.03 10.90
C PHE A 107 2.29 -4.99 11.93
N ASP A 108 1.79 -6.25 12.01
CA ASP A 108 2.27 -7.24 12.98
C ASP A 108 3.64 -7.82 12.57
N VAL A 109 3.89 -7.99 11.26
CA VAL A 109 5.15 -8.53 10.75
C VAL A 109 6.23 -7.47 10.51
N LEU A 110 5.87 -6.19 10.49
CA LEU A 110 6.79 -5.09 10.21
C LEU A 110 8.05 -5.09 11.10
N PRO A 111 7.96 -5.26 12.44
CA PRO A 111 9.16 -5.23 13.28
C PRO A 111 10.13 -6.36 12.97
N GLU A 112 9.63 -7.55 12.69
CA GLU A 112 10.43 -8.71 12.34
C GLU A 112 11.12 -8.51 10.98
N VAL A 113 10.40 -7.97 9.99
CA VAL A 113 10.97 -7.62 8.68
C VAL A 113 12.07 -6.57 8.85
N ARG A 114 11.80 -5.46 9.57
CA ARG A 114 12.81 -4.42 9.80
C ARG A 114 14.07 -5.00 10.47
N ALA A 115 13.90 -5.79 11.52
CA ALA A 115 15.01 -6.41 12.22
C ALA A 115 15.86 -7.33 11.32
N SER A 116 15.23 -7.97 10.33
CA SER A 116 15.92 -8.90 9.44
C SER A 116 16.73 -8.25 8.32
N VAL A 117 16.35 -7.05 7.87
CA VAL A 117 17.01 -6.37 6.74
C VAL A 117 17.92 -5.22 7.17
N GLY A 118 17.86 -4.80 8.44
CA GLY A 118 18.67 -3.69 8.95
C GLY A 118 18.24 -2.31 8.42
N ASP A 119 19.06 -1.29 8.69
CA ASP A 119 18.71 0.10 8.41
C ASP A 119 19.08 0.58 7.01
N ASP A 120 19.93 -0.15 6.29
CA ASP A 120 20.38 0.20 4.94
C ASP A 120 19.36 -0.10 3.83
N ILE A 121 18.30 -0.83 4.17
CA ILE A 121 17.22 -1.20 3.26
C ILE A 121 15.96 -0.39 3.57
N GLU A 122 15.39 0.25 2.55
CA GLU A 122 14.13 0.94 2.71
C GLU A 122 13.00 -0.06 2.97
N VAL A 123 12.21 0.16 4.02
CA VAL A 123 11.02 -0.62 4.32
C VAL A 123 9.78 0.24 4.19
N VAL A 124 8.95 -0.09 3.22
CA VAL A 124 7.64 0.53 3.01
C VAL A 124 6.56 -0.35 3.61
N LEU A 125 5.56 0.25 4.24
CA LEU A 125 4.40 -0.48 4.74
C LEU A 125 3.12 0.00 4.05
N ASP A 126 2.26 -0.91 3.63
CA ASP A 126 0.86 -0.62 3.34
C ASP A 126 -0.08 -1.63 4.02
N GLY A 127 -1.37 -1.43 3.83
CA GLY A 127 -2.41 -2.27 4.40
C GLY A 127 -2.99 -1.71 5.70
N GLY A 128 -4.28 -1.45 5.69
CA GLY A 128 -5.03 -1.05 6.87
C GLY A 128 -4.86 0.41 7.32
N VAL A 129 -4.01 1.20 6.72
CA VAL A 129 -3.75 2.61 7.08
C VAL A 129 -4.96 3.49 6.76
N ARG A 130 -5.54 4.11 7.79
CA ARG A 130 -6.77 4.93 7.69
C ARG A 130 -6.65 6.29 8.37
N ARG A 131 -5.75 6.45 9.33
CA ARG A 131 -5.56 7.65 10.16
C ARG A 131 -4.08 8.01 10.21
N GLY A 132 -3.77 9.26 10.51
CA GLY A 132 -2.39 9.67 10.73
C GLY A 132 -1.69 8.93 11.87
N LEU A 133 -2.43 8.53 12.90
CA LEU A 133 -1.88 7.72 13.99
C LEU A 133 -1.42 6.33 13.52
N ASP A 134 -2.05 5.73 12.50
CA ASP A 134 -1.59 4.46 11.93
C ASP A 134 -0.24 4.64 11.24
N ILE A 135 -0.04 5.78 10.56
CA ILE A 135 1.23 6.17 9.95
C ILE A 135 2.31 6.33 11.02
N VAL A 136 2.02 7.09 12.08
CA VAL A 136 2.97 7.31 13.20
C VAL A 136 3.38 5.99 13.85
N LYS A 137 2.43 5.09 14.09
CA LYS A 137 2.73 3.75 14.63
C LYS A 137 3.60 2.90 13.70
N ALA A 138 3.36 2.95 12.40
CA ALA A 138 4.16 2.22 11.41
C ALA A 138 5.60 2.75 11.37
N LEU A 139 5.77 4.09 11.36
CA LEU A 139 7.09 4.73 11.43
C LEU A 139 7.84 4.39 12.73
N ALA A 140 7.14 4.38 13.86
CA ALA A 140 7.70 3.97 15.15
C ALA A 140 8.15 2.50 15.16
N ARG A 141 7.47 1.63 14.40
CA ARG A 141 7.82 0.20 14.27
C ARG A 141 8.86 -0.11 13.20
N GLY A 142 9.42 0.92 12.55
CA GLY A 142 10.55 0.76 11.64
C GLY A 142 10.22 0.84 10.15
N ALA A 143 9.03 1.26 9.76
CA ALA A 143 8.78 1.65 8.37
C ALA A 143 9.48 2.97 8.06
N ASP A 144 10.10 3.09 6.90
CA ASP A 144 10.67 4.35 6.41
C ASP A 144 9.61 5.17 5.70
N SER A 145 8.72 4.50 4.99
CA SER A 145 7.61 5.09 4.26
C SER A 145 6.32 4.30 4.48
N VAL A 146 5.18 5.01 4.39
CA VAL A 146 3.86 4.40 4.54
C VAL A 146 3.00 4.74 3.33
N ALA A 147 2.51 3.71 2.65
CA ALA A 147 1.63 3.88 1.51
C ALA A 147 0.16 3.71 1.90
N ILE A 148 -0.70 4.48 1.25
CA ILE A 148 -2.15 4.44 1.45
C ILE A 148 -2.86 4.05 0.16
N GLY A 149 -3.96 3.33 0.29
CA GLY A 149 -4.84 2.96 -0.84
C GLY A 149 -6.24 3.55 -0.65
N ARG A 150 -7.14 2.79 -0.04
CA ARG A 150 -8.56 3.18 0.10
C ARG A 150 -8.80 4.53 0.76
N ALA A 151 -7.90 5.02 1.61
CA ALA A 151 -8.07 6.31 2.27
C ALA A 151 -8.21 7.47 1.27
N TYR A 152 -7.34 7.54 0.25
CA TYR A 152 -7.47 8.57 -0.79
C TYR A 152 -8.55 8.24 -1.82
N LEU A 153 -8.82 6.94 -2.10
CA LEU A 153 -9.86 6.53 -3.05
C LEU A 153 -11.25 6.95 -2.59
N PHE A 154 -11.54 6.92 -1.29
CA PHE A 154 -12.79 7.48 -0.75
C PHE A 154 -12.88 8.99 -0.96
N GLY A 155 -11.77 9.71 -0.80
CA GLY A 155 -11.69 11.13 -1.13
C GLY A 155 -11.97 11.39 -2.62
N LEU A 156 -11.35 10.61 -3.50
CA LEU A 156 -11.56 10.68 -4.95
C LEU A 156 -13.04 10.44 -5.32
N ALA A 157 -13.65 9.43 -4.73
CA ALA A 157 -15.05 9.11 -4.99
C ALA A 157 -16.02 10.20 -4.48
N ALA A 158 -15.69 10.85 -3.37
CA ALA A 158 -16.54 11.87 -2.75
C ALA A 158 -16.44 13.24 -3.42
N GLY A 159 -15.26 13.65 -3.92
CA GLY A 159 -15.02 14.99 -4.39
C GLY A 159 -13.90 15.15 -5.43
N GLY A 160 -13.57 14.09 -6.18
CA GLY A 160 -12.55 14.16 -7.21
C GLY A 160 -11.19 14.61 -6.65
N PHE A 161 -10.53 15.52 -7.35
CA PHE A 161 -9.23 16.06 -6.95
C PHE A 161 -9.26 16.70 -5.55
N ASP A 162 -10.24 17.58 -5.29
CA ASP A 162 -10.36 18.26 -3.98
C ASP A 162 -10.61 17.27 -2.84
N GLY A 163 -11.32 16.18 -3.12
CA GLY A 163 -11.53 15.09 -2.16
C GLY A 163 -10.25 14.33 -1.83
N VAL A 164 -9.38 14.09 -2.80
CA VAL A 164 -8.05 13.49 -2.57
C VAL A 164 -7.18 14.43 -1.76
N ASP A 165 -7.10 15.69 -2.15
CA ASP A 165 -6.31 16.71 -1.43
C ASP A 165 -6.78 16.83 0.02
N LYS A 166 -8.08 16.85 0.25
CA LYS A 166 -8.65 16.88 1.60
C LYS A 166 -8.30 15.66 2.43
N ALA A 167 -8.33 14.46 1.83
CA ALA A 167 -7.96 13.22 2.51
C ALA A 167 -6.48 13.25 2.94
N LEU A 168 -5.58 13.71 2.06
CA LEU A 168 -4.16 13.87 2.36
C LEU A 168 -3.90 14.91 3.44
N GLN A 169 -4.58 16.05 3.39
CA GLN A 169 -4.51 17.10 4.43
C GLN A 169 -4.94 16.57 5.81
N ILE A 170 -6.03 15.78 5.87
CA ILE A 170 -6.48 15.16 7.12
C ILE A 170 -5.41 14.23 7.69
N LEU A 171 -4.87 13.32 6.86
CA LEU A 171 -3.82 12.40 7.29
C LEU A 171 -2.57 13.13 7.76
N SER A 172 -2.12 14.14 7.02
CA SER A 172 -0.95 14.95 7.37
C SER A 172 -1.14 15.70 8.70
N ARG A 173 -2.32 16.28 8.89
CA ARG A 173 -2.69 16.96 10.14
C ARG A 173 -2.70 15.99 11.31
N ASP A 174 -3.28 14.82 11.13
CA ASP A 174 -3.33 13.77 12.17
C ASP A 174 -1.92 13.31 12.56
N VAL A 175 -1.02 13.14 11.58
CA VAL A 175 0.40 12.82 11.85
C VAL A 175 1.05 13.93 12.67
N TYR A 176 0.90 15.19 12.23
CA TYR A 176 1.46 16.34 12.92
C TYR A 176 0.97 16.44 14.38
N LEU A 177 -0.34 16.29 14.60
CA LEU A 177 -0.92 16.34 15.93
C LEU A 177 -0.45 15.17 16.81
N ALA A 178 -0.39 13.96 16.25
CA ALA A 178 0.07 12.78 16.98
C ALA A 178 1.55 12.94 17.39
N MET A 179 2.41 13.37 16.49
CA MET A 179 3.83 13.65 16.79
C MET A 179 3.97 14.69 17.90
N GLY A 180 3.20 15.78 17.83
CA GLY A 180 3.19 16.83 18.85
C GLY A 180 2.74 16.32 20.22
N LEU A 181 1.66 15.53 20.28
CA LEU A 181 1.16 14.94 21.54
C LEU A 181 2.15 13.92 22.14
N LEU A 182 2.90 13.22 21.31
CA LEU A 182 3.96 12.31 21.74
C LEU A 182 5.25 13.04 22.13
N GLY A 183 5.36 14.35 21.88
CA GLY A 183 6.55 15.14 22.13
C GLY A 183 7.73 14.74 21.24
N CYS A 184 7.48 14.22 20.03
CA CYS A 184 8.49 13.84 19.05
C CYS A 184 8.52 14.85 17.90
N ARG A 185 9.72 15.40 17.62
CA ARG A 185 9.93 16.38 16.54
C ARG A 185 10.30 15.72 15.22
N THR A 186 10.91 14.54 15.30
CA THR A 186 11.43 13.79 14.14
C THR A 186 11.01 12.32 14.21
N VAL A 187 11.04 11.64 13.07
CA VAL A 187 10.84 10.19 13.00
C VAL A 187 11.93 9.44 13.76
N SER A 188 13.16 9.97 13.78
CA SER A 188 14.26 9.40 14.55
C SER A 188 13.98 9.42 16.06
N GLU A 189 13.52 10.55 16.60
CA GLU A 189 13.07 10.63 18.00
C GLU A 189 11.92 9.69 18.29
N LEU A 190 10.96 9.60 17.37
CA LEU A 190 9.83 8.67 17.49
C LEU A 190 10.30 7.22 17.59
N ARG A 191 11.23 6.80 16.73
CA ARG A 191 11.80 5.44 16.73
C ARG A 191 12.58 5.14 18.01
N GLN A 192 13.38 6.07 18.48
CA GLN A 192 14.14 5.92 19.74
C GLN A 192 13.22 5.74 20.94
N ARG A 193 12.08 6.41 20.96
CA ARG A 193 11.09 6.35 22.05
C ARG A 193 10.01 5.30 21.84
N ALA A 194 10.02 4.58 20.71
CA ALA A 194 8.99 3.60 20.38
C ALA A 194 8.76 2.53 21.49
N PRO A 195 9.79 2.01 22.17
CA PRO A 195 9.57 1.05 23.28
C PRO A 195 8.71 1.59 24.41
N ASP A 196 8.78 2.90 24.69
CA ASP A 196 8.00 3.55 25.75
C ASP A 196 6.60 3.97 25.27
N LEU A 197 6.44 4.22 23.98
CA LEU A 197 5.23 4.78 23.37
C LEU A 197 4.27 3.71 22.83
N LEU A 198 4.79 2.55 22.44
CA LEU A 198 4.00 1.48 21.87
C LEU A 198 3.70 0.40 22.91
N VAL A 199 2.43 0.26 23.24
CA VAL A 199 1.95 -0.82 24.09
C VAL A 199 1.38 -1.93 23.21
N GLU A 200 1.91 -3.14 23.33
CA GLU A 200 1.33 -4.30 22.67
C GLU A 200 -0.03 -4.63 23.28
N SER A 201 -1.06 -4.56 22.47
CA SER A 201 -2.37 -5.06 22.86
C SER A 201 -2.28 -6.58 23.05
N LYS A 202 -2.41 -7.06 24.28
CA LYS A 202 -2.60 -8.49 24.53
C LYS A 202 -3.85 -8.90 23.75
N ARG A 203 -3.69 -9.70 22.68
CA ARG A 203 -4.84 -10.31 22.01
C ARG A 203 -5.67 -11.01 23.09
N ARG A 204 -6.91 -10.59 23.29
CA ARG A 204 -7.86 -11.39 24.05
C ARG A 204 -8.01 -12.70 23.29
N LYS A 205 -7.57 -13.79 23.94
CA LYS A 205 -7.78 -15.16 23.44
C LYS A 205 -9.27 -15.46 23.38
#